data_f52ed49f560b5071c057987528163c6a
#
_entry.id   f52ed49f560b5071c057987528163c6a
#
_cell.length_a   1.000
_cell.length_b   1.000
_cell.length_c   1.000
_cell.angle_alpha   90.00
_cell.angle_beta   90.00
_cell.angle_gamma   90.00
#
_symmetry.space_group_name_H-M   'P 1'
#
loop_
_entity.id
_entity.type
_entity.pdbx_description
1 polymer ?
#
loop_
_entity_poly.entity_id
_entity_poly.type
_entity_poly.pdbx_seq_one_letter_code
_entity_poly.pdbx_strand_id
1 'polypeptide(L)'
;MRLKTILSIIYINLKHNILKLQNKNPNPYKILINLTDLCNSRCNFCDIWKIKPKNEITMSEIRKSFKGIENDIYWIALSGGEVSLVKYFYELIDFLTQNCKNLKIIAITTNSLTPNRTFEFARYIKNKNIDSHITISLDGDEKTHDKIRGVSGNFKKCEILKKKLDEQKINNCYGITVSDANYDYIMSSGNELKKFKAVTFVHSEGIYAKENISADEKILNAMKKILYHFKIDKLQDILEYIHIKIAIKFLEHKRKKNIIKCDVLNSSIHIMPNGDMKPCMFMESIGNIKLENIQKILNSKKTFETKKLIKNDNCPKCWMNCYSPHSIMQNPIKSIYQLFN
;
A
#
# COMPACT_ATOMS: atom_id res chain seq x y z
N MET A 1 -13.14 -9.52 -4.08
CA MET A 1 -12.99 -9.85 -2.64
C MET A 1 -14.25 -10.57 -2.17
N ARG A 2 -14.14 -11.63 -1.36
CA ARG A 2 -15.29 -12.40 -0.85
C ARG A 2 -16.07 -11.60 0.19
N LEU A 3 -17.38 -11.76 0.25
CA LEU A 3 -18.24 -11.08 1.23
C LEU A 3 -17.76 -11.29 2.67
N LYS A 4 -17.40 -12.51 3.02
CA LYS A 4 -16.83 -12.84 4.35
C LYS A 4 -15.61 -12.00 4.71
N THR A 5 -14.74 -11.73 3.76
CA THR A 5 -13.57 -10.88 3.95
C THR A 5 -13.96 -9.43 4.19
N ILE A 6 -14.90 -8.90 3.40
CA ILE A 6 -15.43 -7.54 3.59
C ILE A 6 -16.00 -7.37 5.00
N LEU A 7 -16.87 -8.31 5.42
CA LEU A 7 -17.46 -8.29 6.76
C LEU A 7 -16.41 -8.35 7.87
N SER A 8 -15.35 -9.15 7.69
CA SER A 8 -14.25 -9.23 8.67
C SER A 8 -13.48 -7.91 8.77
N ILE A 9 -13.26 -7.20 7.66
CA ILE A 9 -12.60 -5.89 7.67
C ILE A 9 -13.49 -4.82 8.30
N ILE A 10 -14.80 -4.84 8.02
CA ILE A 10 -15.75 -3.94 8.70
C ILE A 10 -15.75 -4.21 10.21
N TYR A 11 -15.85 -5.48 10.62
CA TYR A 11 -15.83 -5.86 12.03
C TYR A 11 -14.58 -5.36 12.77
N ILE A 12 -13.38 -5.60 12.23
CA ILE A 12 -12.15 -5.17 12.91
C ILE A 12 -12.05 -3.64 13.02
N ASN A 13 -12.52 -2.91 12.01
CA ASN A 13 -12.55 -1.45 12.06
C ASN A 13 -13.55 -0.93 13.12
N LEU A 14 -14.73 -1.51 13.23
CA LEU A 14 -15.70 -1.18 14.28
C LEU A 14 -15.13 -1.49 15.67
N LYS A 15 -14.54 -2.68 15.85
CA LYS A 15 -13.87 -3.07 17.10
C LYS A 15 -12.80 -2.06 17.50
N HIS A 16 -11.94 -1.62 16.56
CA HIS A 16 -10.91 -0.63 16.83
C HIS A 16 -11.50 0.73 17.23
N ASN A 17 -12.56 1.19 16.58
CA ASN A 17 -13.23 2.42 16.97
C ASN A 17 -13.81 2.34 18.40
N ILE A 18 -14.44 1.23 18.75
CA ILE A 18 -14.96 1.00 20.13
C ILE A 18 -13.81 1.02 21.15
N LEU A 19 -12.71 0.31 20.87
CA LEU A 19 -11.54 0.31 21.77
C LEU A 19 -10.97 1.72 21.97
N LYS A 20 -10.88 2.53 20.91
CA LYS A 20 -10.43 3.92 21.02
C LYS A 20 -11.36 4.79 21.85
N LEU A 21 -12.69 4.62 21.72
CA LEU A 21 -13.68 5.30 22.56
C LEU A 21 -13.51 4.92 24.06
N GLN A 22 -13.07 3.71 24.34
CA GLN A 22 -12.73 3.23 25.68
C GLN A 22 -11.32 3.65 26.15
N ASN A 23 -10.62 4.54 25.43
CA ASN A 23 -9.22 4.93 25.66
C ASN A 23 -8.22 3.76 25.65
N LYS A 24 -8.56 2.65 24.97
CA LYS A 24 -7.67 1.52 24.75
C LYS A 24 -6.90 1.68 23.45
N ASN A 25 -5.64 1.23 23.43
CA ASN A 25 -4.80 1.24 22.23
C ASN A 25 -4.88 -0.13 21.55
N PRO A 26 -5.63 -0.28 20.42
CA PRO A 26 -5.65 -1.54 19.70
C PRO A 26 -4.30 -1.83 19.05
N ASN A 27 -3.96 -3.11 18.90
CA ASN A 27 -2.85 -3.53 18.07
C ASN A 27 -3.20 -3.34 16.58
N PRO A 28 -2.23 -3.01 15.74
CA PRO A 28 -2.45 -2.93 14.29
C PRO A 28 -2.96 -4.25 13.70
N TYR A 29 -3.97 -4.18 12.84
CA TYR A 29 -4.51 -5.35 12.15
C TYR A 29 -3.95 -5.52 10.73
N LYS A 30 -3.21 -4.54 10.24
CA LYS A 30 -2.49 -4.60 8.96
C LYS A 30 -1.00 -4.43 9.17
N ILE A 31 -0.22 -5.29 8.51
CA ILE A 31 1.23 -5.11 8.39
C ILE A 31 1.60 -4.94 6.92
N LEU A 32 2.30 -3.84 6.63
CA LEU A 32 3.03 -3.69 5.37
C LEU A 32 4.43 -4.24 5.58
N ILE A 33 4.89 -5.06 4.65
CA ILE A 33 6.24 -5.62 4.70
C ILE A 33 6.93 -5.34 3.36
N ASN A 34 7.95 -4.51 3.40
CA ASN A 34 8.90 -4.41 2.31
C ASN A 34 9.89 -5.57 2.47
N LEU A 35 9.75 -6.58 1.61
CA LEU A 35 10.48 -7.85 1.75
C LEU A 35 11.94 -7.74 1.31
N THR A 36 12.25 -6.81 0.40
CA THR A 36 13.58 -6.65 -0.18
C THR A 36 13.72 -5.25 -0.79
N ASP A 37 14.93 -4.74 -0.85
CA ASP A 37 15.29 -3.55 -1.65
C ASP A 37 15.66 -3.94 -3.09
N LEU A 38 15.80 -5.23 -3.40
CA LEU A 38 16.09 -5.68 -4.75
C LEU A 38 14.95 -5.38 -5.70
N CYS A 39 15.23 -4.65 -6.78
CA CYS A 39 14.28 -4.32 -7.81
C CYS A 39 14.88 -4.46 -9.20
N ASN A 40 14.14 -5.07 -10.12
CA ASN A 40 14.53 -5.23 -11.54
C ASN A 40 13.94 -4.14 -12.45
N SER A 41 13.19 -3.16 -11.90
CA SER A 41 12.73 -1.97 -12.61
C SER A 41 13.71 -0.78 -12.42
N ARG A 42 13.57 0.28 -13.21
CA ARG A 42 14.41 1.48 -13.17
C ARG A 42 13.54 2.75 -13.19
N CYS A 43 12.48 2.73 -12.38
CA CYS A 43 11.48 3.80 -12.36
C CYS A 43 12.12 5.16 -12.12
N ASN A 44 11.70 6.15 -12.90
CA ASN A 44 12.28 7.50 -12.85
C ASN A 44 11.91 8.28 -11.56
N PHE A 45 10.84 7.88 -10.85
CA PHE A 45 10.38 8.49 -9.59
C PHE A 45 10.74 7.67 -8.34
N CYS A 46 11.55 6.61 -8.47
CA CYS A 46 11.85 5.71 -7.36
C CYS A 46 13.33 5.35 -7.40
N ASP A 47 14.01 5.46 -6.26
CA ASP A 47 15.44 5.18 -6.13
C ASP A 47 15.75 3.84 -5.43
N ILE A 48 14.73 3.04 -5.12
CA ILE A 48 14.94 1.76 -4.43
C ILE A 48 15.87 0.80 -5.22
N TRP A 49 15.81 0.83 -6.54
CA TRP A 49 16.64 0.01 -7.40
C TRP A 49 18.13 0.37 -7.36
N LYS A 50 18.48 1.54 -6.81
CA LYS A 50 19.87 1.97 -6.58
C LYS A 50 20.42 1.43 -5.26
N ILE A 51 19.54 0.99 -4.36
CA ILE A 51 19.92 0.44 -3.06
C ILE A 51 20.46 -0.98 -3.27
N LYS A 52 21.67 -1.24 -2.79
CA LYS A 52 22.18 -2.61 -2.72
C LYS A 52 21.59 -3.30 -1.50
N PRO A 53 20.87 -4.42 -1.65
CA PRO A 53 20.32 -5.17 -0.53
C PRO A 53 21.42 -5.52 0.48
N LYS A 54 21.21 -5.17 1.74
CA LYS A 54 22.15 -5.46 2.81
C LYS A 54 21.41 -5.75 4.11
N ASN A 55 21.77 -6.87 4.76
CA ASN A 55 21.16 -7.25 6.05
C ASN A 55 19.63 -7.30 6.01
N GLU A 56 19.04 -7.80 4.93
CA GLU A 56 17.60 -7.97 4.84
C GLU A 56 17.07 -8.99 5.85
N ILE A 57 15.80 -8.84 6.23
CA ILE A 57 15.13 -9.74 7.17
C ILE A 57 15.07 -11.16 6.62
N THR A 58 15.31 -12.10 7.51
CA THR A 58 15.21 -13.54 7.24
C THR A 58 13.89 -14.12 7.73
N MET A 59 13.51 -15.29 7.21
CA MET A 59 12.32 -16.00 7.70
C MET A 59 12.39 -16.33 9.21
N SER A 60 13.57 -16.62 9.73
CA SER A 60 13.77 -16.85 11.17
C SER A 60 13.43 -15.62 12.01
N GLU A 61 13.88 -14.44 11.57
CA GLU A 61 13.57 -13.17 12.22
C GLU A 61 12.07 -12.82 12.11
N ILE A 62 11.45 -13.02 10.94
CA ILE A 62 10.02 -12.84 10.77
C ILE A 62 9.24 -13.73 11.73
N ARG A 63 9.54 -15.05 11.79
CA ARG A 63 8.86 -15.97 12.70
C ARG A 63 8.96 -15.54 14.17
N LYS A 64 10.13 -15.11 14.60
CA LYS A 64 10.35 -14.62 15.97
C LYS A 64 9.59 -13.32 16.24
N SER A 65 9.56 -12.41 15.28
CA SER A 65 8.98 -11.09 15.45
C SER A 65 7.45 -11.09 15.56
N PHE A 66 6.77 -12.06 14.95
CA PHE A 66 5.29 -12.15 14.93
C PHE A 66 4.71 -12.71 16.25
N LYS A 67 5.53 -13.28 17.14
CA LYS A 67 5.04 -13.84 18.42
C LYS A 67 4.26 -12.80 19.22
N GLY A 68 3.01 -13.14 19.54
CA GLY A 68 2.11 -12.35 20.37
C GLY A 68 1.13 -11.44 19.62
N ILE A 69 1.29 -11.26 18.29
CA ILE A 69 0.38 -10.43 17.51
C ILE A 69 -0.39 -11.20 16.44
N GLU A 70 -0.16 -12.51 16.28
CA GLU A 70 -0.67 -13.32 15.19
C GLU A 70 -2.20 -13.24 15.07
N ASN A 71 -2.89 -13.19 16.21
CA ASN A 71 -4.35 -13.13 16.26
C ASN A 71 -4.94 -11.75 15.93
N ASP A 72 -4.12 -10.70 15.91
CA ASP A 72 -4.56 -9.35 15.58
C ASP A 72 -4.46 -9.07 14.08
N ILE A 73 -3.78 -9.94 13.31
CA ILE A 73 -3.47 -9.70 11.90
C ILE A 73 -4.61 -10.18 11.01
N TYR A 74 -5.21 -9.23 10.27
CA TYR A 74 -6.25 -9.46 9.27
C TYR A 74 -5.77 -9.21 7.85
N TRP A 75 -4.73 -8.40 7.70
CA TRP A 75 -4.24 -7.97 6.38
C TRP A 75 -2.72 -7.89 6.36
N ILE A 76 -2.11 -8.56 5.40
CA ILE A 76 -0.68 -8.41 5.08
C ILE A 76 -0.58 -7.77 3.70
N ALA A 77 0.22 -6.72 3.58
CA ALA A 77 0.58 -6.11 2.30
C ALA A 77 2.08 -6.31 2.04
N LEU A 78 2.39 -7.00 0.97
CA LEU A 78 3.76 -7.33 0.57
C LEU A 78 4.21 -6.39 -0.55
N SER A 79 5.34 -5.75 -0.34
CA SER A 79 5.95 -4.78 -1.23
C SER A 79 7.49 -4.83 -1.08
N GLY A 80 8.16 -3.74 -1.44
CA GLY A 80 9.60 -3.57 -1.38
C GLY A 80 10.14 -3.04 -2.69
N GLY A 81 11.27 -3.54 -3.14
CA GLY A 81 11.73 -3.37 -4.51
C GLY A 81 10.78 -4.12 -5.46
N GLU A 82 10.96 -5.44 -5.56
CA GLU A 82 10.00 -6.28 -6.29
C GLU A 82 9.77 -7.62 -5.57
N VAL A 83 8.52 -7.86 -5.19
CA VAL A 83 8.12 -9.06 -4.42
C VAL A 83 8.44 -10.34 -5.16
N SER A 84 8.32 -10.35 -6.47
CA SER A 84 8.59 -11.55 -7.28
C SER A 84 10.05 -11.98 -7.28
N LEU A 85 10.97 -11.19 -6.75
CA LEU A 85 12.39 -11.56 -6.60
C LEU A 85 12.71 -12.25 -5.26
N VAL A 86 11.78 -12.25 -4.32
CA VAL A 86 11.94 -12.85 -2.98
C VAL A 86 11.97 -14.36 -3.06
N LYS A 87 13.02 -14.99 -2.49
CA LYS A 87 13.21 -16.45 -2.55
C LYS A 87 12.33 -17.23 -1.57
N TYR A 88 12.09 -16.67 -0.37
CA TYR A 88 11.35 -17.33 0.72
C TYR A 88 9.84 -17.03 0.70
N PHE A 89 9.29 -16.60 -0.44
CA PHE A 89 7.88 -16.19 -0.55
C PHE A 89 6.91 -17.30 -0.10
N TYR A 90 7.08 -18.52 -0.59
CA TYR A 90 6.17 -19.64 -0.25
C TYR A 90 6.22 -19.97 1.24
N GLU A 91 7.41 -20.00 1.82
CA GLU A 91 7.62 -20.23 3.24
C GLU A 91 6.95 -19.13 4.10
N LEU A 92 7.04 -17.86 3.65
CA LEU A 92 6.36 -16.74 4.28
C LEU A 92 4.84 -16.92 4.26
N ILE A 93 4.26 -17.27 3.10
CA ILE A 93 2.82 -17.47 2.98
C ILE A 93 2.35 -18.63 3.86
N ASP A 94 3.09 -19.73 3.90
CA ASP A 94 2.78 -20.88 4.77
C ASP A 94 2.80 -20.46 6.24
N PHE A 95 3.83 -19.76 6.67
CA PHE A 95 3.92 -19.25 8.04
C PHE A 95 2.74 -18.36 8.39
N LEU A 96 2.43 -17.37 7.55
CA LEU A 96 1.36 -16.41 7.79
C LEU A 96 -0.01 -17.12 7.88
N THR A 97 -0.29 -18.04 6.96
CA THR A 97 -1.59 -18.73 6.92
C THR A 97 -1.77 -19.77 8.02
N GLN A 98 -0.68 -20.35 8.53
CA GLN A 98 -0.72 -21.31 9.64
C GLN A 98 -0.84 -20.61 11.00
N ASN A 99 -0.21 -19.46 11.18
CA ASN A 99 -0.13 -18.79 12.48
C ASN A 99 -1.12 -17.65 12.65
N CYS A 100 -1.40 -16.86 11.61
CA CYS A 100 -2.32 -15.72 11.67
C CYS A 100 -3.76 -16.17 11.36
N LYS A 101 -4.46 -16.74 12.33
CA LYS A 101 -5.81 -17.33 12.15
C LYS A 101 -6.87 -16.34 11.64
N ASN A 102 -6.70 -15.06 11.94
CA ASN A 102 -7.61 -13.99 11.50
C ASN A 102 -7.23 -13.39 10.15
N LEU A 103 -6.14 -13.83 9.53
CA LEU A 103 -5.70 -13.32 8.23
C LEU A 103 -6.76 -13.56 7.15
N LYS A 104 -7.13 -12.49 6.44
CA LYS A 104 -8.17 -12.49 5.39
C LYS A 104 -7.63 -12.05 4.06
N ILE A 105 -6.64 -11.15 4.05
CA ILE A 105 -6.13 -10.52 2.83
C ILE A 105 -4.61 -10.59 2.81
N ILE A 106 -4.06 -11.03 1.68
CA ILE A 106 -2.66 -10.81 1.31
C ILE A 106 -2.65 -9.98 0.03
N ALA A 107 -2.14 -8.76 0.12
CA ALA A 107 -2.00 -7.85 -1.02
C ALA A 107 -0.55 -7.87 -1.53
N ILE A 108 -0.38 -7.77 -2.84
CA ILE A 108 0.93 -7.67 -3.51
C ILE A 108 0.89 -6.49 -4.47
N THR A 109 1.92 -5.65 -4.43
CA THR A 109 2.18 -4.67 -5.48
C THR A 109 3.38 -5.14 -6.29
N THR A 110 3.28 -5.13 -7.63
CA THR A 110 4.30 -5.66 -8.52
C THR A 110 4.53 -4.78 -9.75
N ASN A 111 5.75 -4.74 -10.22
CA ASN A 111 6.13 -4.14 -11.51
C ASN A 111 5.86 -5.07 -12.70
N SER A 112 5.49 -6.30 -12.44
CA SER A 112 5.14 -7.33 -13.44
C SER A 112 6.26 -7.76 -14.40
N LEU A 113 7.51 -7.43 -14.14
CA LEU A 113 8.63 -7.82 -15.02
C LEU A 113 8.85 -9.35 -15.07
N THR A 114 8.34 -10.08 -14.07
CA THR A 114 8.32 -11.55 -14.01
C THR A 114 6.87 -12.06 -13.87
N PRO A 115 6.03 -11.90 -14.93
CA PRO A 115 4.58 -12.10 -14.82
C PRO A 115 4.20 -13.55 -14.41
N ASN A 116 4.93 -14.55 -14.90
CA ASN A 116 4.67 -15.95 -14.55
C ASN A 116 4.90 -16.21 -13.06
N ARG A 117 6.00 -15.69 -12.51
CA ARG A 117 6.31 -15.89 -11.09
C ARG A 117 5.33 -15.15 -10.17
N THR A 118 4.95 -13.92 -10.52
CA THR A 118 3.91 -13.18 -9.79
C THR A 118 2.57 -13.90 -9.86
N PHE A 119 2.21 -14.46 -11.01
CA PHE A 119 1.00 -15.26 -11.16
C PHE A 119 1.02 -16.52 -10.26
N GLU A 120 2.14 -17.25 -10.21
CA GLU A 120 2.28 -18.41 -9.33
C GLU A 120 2.14 -18.00 -7.84
N PHE A 121 2.70 -16.87 -7.43
CA PHE A 121 2.53 -16.35 -6.08
C PHE A 121 1.06 -16.05 -5.75
N ALA A 122 0.37 -15.39 -6.67
CA ALA A 122 -1.06 -15.07 -6.49
C ALA A 122 -1.93 -16.35 -6.44
N ARG A 123 -1.63 -17.33 -7.28
CA ARG A 123 -2.28 -18.65 -7.30
C ARG A 123 -2.03 -19.40 -5.99
N TYR A 124 -0.80 -19.36 -5.48
CA TYR A 124 -0.46 -20.00 -4.21
C TYR A 124 -1.27 -19.43 -3.03
N ILE A 125 -1.38 -18.11 -2.94
CA ILE A 125 -2.21 -17.45 -1.90
C ILE A 125 -3.68 -17.89 -2.05
N LYS A 126 -4.22 -17.88 -3.28
CA LYS A 126 -5.60 -18.30 -3.54
C LYS A 126 -5.86 -19.74 -3.05
N ASN A 127 -4.91 -20.67 -3.25
CA ASN A 127 -5.01 -22.06 -2.82
C ASN A 127 -5.00 -22.22 -1.28
N LYS A 128 -4.48 -21.23 -0.53
CA LYS A 128 -4.59 -21.17 0.95
C LYS A 128 -5.92 -20.64 1.44
N ASN A 129 -6.89 -20.42 0.54
CA ASN A 129 -8.21 -19.89 0.87
C ASN A 129 -8.17 -18.48 1.53
N ILE A 130 -7.16 -17.69 1.20
CA ILE A 130 -7.00 -16.28 1.57
C ILE A 130 -7.34 -15.42 0.35
N ASP A 131 -7.98 -14.25 0.55
CA ASP A 131 -8.18 -13.30 -0.53
C ASP A 131 -6.85 -12.65 -0.90
N SER A 132 -6.45 -12.78 -2.16
CA SER A 132 -5.33 -12.02 -2.71
C SER A 132 -5.82 -10.75 -3.39
N HIS A 133 -5.04 -9.70 -3.31
CA HIS A 133 -5.23 -8.48 -4.08
C HIS A 133 -3.92 -8.09 -4.75
N ILE A 134 -3.90 -8.19 -6.09
CA ILE A 134 -2.69 -7.93 -6.86
C ILE A 134 -2.82 -6.57 -7.53
N THR A 135 -1.98 -5.61 -7.13
CA THR A 135 -1.87 -4.32 -7.81
C THR A 135 -0.75 -4.38 -8.84
N ILE A 136 -1.12 -4.30 -10.11
CA ILE A 136 -0.21 -4.26 -11.24
C ILE A 136 0.14 -2.81 -11.50
N SER A 137 1.39 -2.44 -11.31
CA SER A 137 1.85 -1.06 -11.55
C SER A 137 1.85 -0.76 -13.05
N LEU A 138 1.03 0.22 -13.47
CA LEU A 138 0.89 0.65 -14.86
C LEU A 138 0.73 2.17 -14.91
N ASP A 139 1.64 2.90 -15.58
CA ASP A 139 1.68 4.37 -15.51
C ASP A 139 1.28 5.07 -16.79
N GLY A 140 0.70 4.35 -17.76
CA GLY A 140 0.27 4.95 -19.01
C GLY A 140 0.02 3.94 -20.11
N ASP A 141 0.14 4.40 -21.37
CA ASP A 141 0.28 3.56 -22.55
C ASP A 141 1.66 2.89 -22.61
N GLU A 142 1.93 2.06 -23.62
CA GLU A 142 3.19 1.31 -23.76
C GLU A 142 4.40 2.26 -23.73
N LYS A 143 4.37 3.33 -24.52
CA LYS A 143 5.46 4.30 -24.62
C LYS A 143 5.72 5.02 -23.31
N THR A 144 4.67 5.53 -22.67
CA THR A 144 4.76 6.27 -21.42
C THR A 144 5.18 5.36 -20.27
N HIS A 145 4.57 4.19 -20.16
CA HIS A 145 4.86 3.24 -19.09
C HIS A 145 6.30 2.74 -19.16
N ASP A 146 6.75 2.25 -20.31
CA ASP A 146 8.10 1.69 -20.45
C ASP A 146 9.17 2.77 -20.22
N LYS A 147 8.93 4.02 -20.66
CA LYS A 147 9.81 5.16 -20.37
C LYS A 147 9.89 5.44 -18.86
N ILE A 148 8.76 5.48 -18.16
CA ILE A 148 8.69 5.73 -16.71
C ILE A 148 9.38 4.61 -15.93
N ARG A 149 9.11 3.36 -16.28
CA ARG A 149 9.66 2.18 -15.59
C ARG A 149 11.10 1.87 -15.97
N GLY A 150 11.62 2.50 -17.04
CA GLY A 150 12.98 2.35 -17.53
C GLY A 150 13.29 0.93 -18.04
N VAL A 151 12.27 0.20 -18.51
CA VAL A 151 12.39 -1.17 -19.02
C VAL A 151 11.44 -1.35 -20.20
N SER A 152 12.00 -1.52 -21.40
CA SER A 152 11.23 -1.79 -22.62
C SER A 152 10.46 -3.10 -22.53
N GLY A 153 9.23 -3.11 -23.04
CA GLY A 153 8.33 -4.27 -23.05
C GLY A 153 7.69 -4.57 -21.68
N ASN A 154 7.84 -3.69 -20.67
CA ASN A 154 7.21 -3.89 -19.38
C ASN A 154 5.68 -3.79 -19.48
N PHE A 155 5.16 -2.88 -20.28
CA PHE A 155 3.73 -2.73 -20.55
C PHE A 155 3.08 -4.07 -20.97
N LYS A 156 3.66 -4.74 -21.94
CA LYS A 156 3.18 -6.05 -22.43
C LYS A 156 3.20 -7.12 -21.32
N LYS A 157 4.20 -7.08 -20.42
CA LYS A 157 4.26 -7.99 -19.27
C LYS A 157 3.14 -7.70 -18.25
N CYS A 158 2.77 -6.43 -18.05
CA CYS A 158 1.61 -6.07 -17.24
C CYS A 158 0.32 -6.64 -17.81
N GLU A 159 0.11 -6.55 -19.14
CA GLU A 159 -1.06 -7.12 -19.80
C GLU A 159 -1.10 -8.66 -19.70
N ILE A 160 0.04 -9.33 -19.90
CA ILE A 160 0.15 -10.79 -19.72
C ILE A 160 -0.24 -11.21 -18.31
N LEU A 161 0.28 -10.52 -17.29
CA LEU A 161 -0.07 -10.81 -15.90
C LEU A 161 -1.55 -10.58 -15.64
N LYS A 162 -2.07 -9.43 -16.08
CA LYS A 162 -3.49 -9.08 -15.93
C LYS A 162 -4.40 -10.16 -16.50
N LYS A 163 -4.15 -10.57 -17.75
CA LYS A 163 -4.90 -11.64 -18.42
C LYS A 163 -4.90 -12.94 -17.63
N LYS A 164 -3.73 -13.41 -17.19
CA LYS A 164 -3.59 -14.64 -16.37
C LYS A 164 -4.38 -14.57 -15.06
N LEU A 165 -4.33 -13.43 -14.37
CA LEU A 165 -5.05 -13.24 -13.11
C LEU A 165 -6.56 -13.23 -13.33
N ASP A 166 -7.04 -12.58 -14.41
CA ASP A 166 -8.46 -12.50 -14.75
C ASP A 166 -9.03 -13.88 -15.14
N GLU A 167 -8.32 -14.64 -15.96
CA GLU A 167 -8.69 -16.02 -16.34
C GLU A 167 -8.88 -16.90 -15.11
N GLN A 168 -8.05 -16.73 -14.10
CA GLN A 168 -8.14 -17.46 -12.84
C GLN A 168 -9.04 -16.80 -11.79
N LYS A 169 -9.75 -15.70 -12.13
CA LYS A 169 -10.60 -14.93 -11.19
C LYS A 169 -9.86 -14.55 -9.90
N ILE A 170 -8.59 -14.20 -10.01
CA ILE A 170 -7.79 -13.66 -8.92
C ILE A 170 -7.99 -12.16 -8.88
N ASN A 171 -8.35 -11.62 -7.71
CA ASN A 171 -8.63 -10.19 -7.57
C ASN A 171 -7.39 -9.35 -7.84
N ASN A 172 -7.49 -8.47 -8.82
CA ASN A 172 -6.38 -7.63 -9.27
C ASN A 172 -6.89 -6.30 -9.82
N CYS A 173 -5.98 -5.32 -9.93
CA CYS A 173 -6.25 -4.05 -10.58
C CYS A 173 -4.97 -3.43 -11.15
N TYR A 174 -5.12 -2.49 -12.07
CA TYR A 174 -4.03 -1.57 -12.42
C TYR A 174 -3.91 -0.46 -11.39
N GLY A 175 -2.68 -0.18 -10.98
CA GLY A 175 -2.33 0.95 -10.14
C GLY A 175 -1.48 1.96 -10.91
N ILE A 176 -1.80 3.26 -10.80
CA ILE A 176 -1.05 4.35 -11.43
C ILE A 176 -0.42 5.26 -10.38
N THR A 177 0.83 5.67 -10.63
CA THR A 177 1.49 6.73 -9.87
C THR A 177 1.51 7.99 -10.72
N VAL A 178 0.66 8.96 -10.37
CA VAL A 178 0.56 10.24 -11.08
C VAL A 178 1.82 11.08 -10.83
N SER A 179 2.44 11.51 -11.91
CA SER A 179 3.67 12.31 -11.92
C SER A 179 3.71 13.20 -13.15
N ASP A 180 4.66 14.12 -13.25
CA ASP A 180 4.90 14.89 -14.47
C ASP A 180 5.12 14.01 -15.70
N ALA A 181 5.75 12.86 -15.52
CA ALA A 181 6.14 11.99 -16.62
C ALA A 181 4.96 11.34 -17.34
N ASN A 182 3.77 11.24 -16.71
CA ASN A 182 2.55 10.72 -17.34
C ASN A 182 1.43 11.76 -17.43
N TYR A 183 1.72 13.02 -17.16
CA TYR A 183 0.72 14.08 -17.22
C TYR A 183 0.04 14.17 -18.60
N ASP A 184 0.82 14.27 -19.68
CA ASP A 184 0.28 14.42 -21.04
C ASP A 184 -0.56 13.21 -21.44
N TYR A 185 -0.13 11.99 -21.09
CA TYR A 185 -0.93 10.79 -21.30
C TYR A 185 -2.27 10.88 -20.56
N ILE A 186 -2.27 11.25 -19.28
CA ILE A 186 -3.49 11.34 -18.48
C ILE A 186 -4.43 12.40 -19.05
N MET A 187 -3.93 13.57 -19.44
CA MET A 187 -4.73 14.66 -19.93
C MET A 187 -5.34 14.38 -21.31
N SER A 188 -4.62 13.68 -22.19
CA SER A 188 -5.12 13.25 -23.50
C SER A 188 -6.02 12.01 -23.44
N SER A 189 -5.95 11.20 -22.37
CA SER A 189 -6.75 9.99 -22.21
C SER A 189 -8.19 10.31 -21.79
N GLY A 190 -9.10 9.45 -22.22
CA GLY A 190 -10.52 9.49 -21.87
C GLY A 190 -10.94 8.27 -21.04
N ASN A 191 -11.79 7.44 -21.62
CA ASN A 191 -12.36 6.24 -20.98
C ASN A 191 -11.31 5.21 -20.55
N GLU A 192 -10.11 5.23 -21.12
CA GLU A 192 -8.99 4.36 -20.75
C GLU A 192 -8.57 4.54 -19.27
N LEU A 193 -8.79 5.72 -18.70
CA LEU A 193 -8.48 5.99 -17.30
C LEU A 193 -9.33 5.16 -16.33
N LYS A 194 -10.49 4.63 -16.75
CA LYS A 194 -11.37 3.77 -15.94
C LYS A 194 -10.70 2.46 -15.47
N LYS A 195 -9.63 2.04 -16.16
CA LYS A 195 -8.88 0.81 -15.80
C LYS A 195 -8.10 0.95 -14.50
N PHE A 196 -7.72 2.17 -14.11
CA PHE A 196 -6.94 2.43 -12.90
C PHE A 196 -7.83 2.41 -11.66
N LYS A 197 -7.59 1.45 -10.78
CA LYS A 197 -8.36 1.22 -9.54
C LYS A 197 -7.53 1.40 -8.28
N ALA A 198 -6.24 1.67 -8.40
CA ALA A 198 -5.36 2.10 -7.33
C ALA A 198 -4.58 3.32 -7.82
N VAL A 199 -4.90 4.49 -7.27
CA VAL A 199 -4.35 5.77 -7.74
C VAL A 199 -3.53 6.40 -6.64
N THR A 200 -2.30 6.72 -6.94
CA THR A 200 -1.43 7.48 -6.04
C THR A 200 -0.69 8.57 -6.84
N PHE A 201 0.04 9.41 -6.17
CA PHE A 201 0.86 10.42 -6.80
C PHE A 201 2.26 10.47 -6.16
N VAL A 202 3.24 11.00 -6.87
CA VAL A 202 4.61 11.14 -6.37
C VAL A 202 4.66 12.07 -5.17
N HIS A 203 5.47 11.70 -4.18
CA HIS A 203 5.72 12.51 -2.98
C HIS A 203 7.06 13.24 -3.10
N SER A 204 7.23 14.33 -2.31
CA SER A 204 8.45 15.15 -2.30
C SER A 204 9.53 14.60 -1.37
N GLU A 205 9.23 13.59 -0.57
CA GLU A 205 10.13 13.07 0.46
C GLU A 205 10.20 11.52 0.40
N GLY A 206 11.29 10.96 0.93
CA GLY A 206 11.53 9.53 1.02
C GLY A 206 12.09 8.91 -0.26
N ILE A 207 12.13 7.57 -0.31
CA ILE A 207 12.69 6.78 -1.43
C ILE A 207 11.96 7.04 -2.76
N TYR A 208 10.74 7.54 -2.71
CA TYR A 208 9.90 7.89 -3.87
C TYR A 208 9.94 9.39 -4.18
N ALA A 209 10.96 10.10 -3.72
CA ALA A 209 11.15 11.52 -3.97
C ALA A 209 12.14 11.75 -5.10
N LYS A 210 11.78 12.61 -6.05
CA LYS A 210 12.73 13.32 -6.91
C LYS A 210 12.73 14.80 -6.58
N GLU A 211 13.91 15.40 -6.56
CA GLU A 211 14.19 16.77 -6.15
C GLU A 211 13.44 17.88 -6.94
N ASN A 212 12.73 17.56 -8.01
CA ASN A 212 12.01 18.52 -8.86
C ASN A 212 10.54 18.20 -9.01
N ILE A 213 9.78 18.23 -7.90
CA ILE A 213 8.32 18.24 -7.98
C ILE A 213 7.84 19.71 -7.99
N SER A 214 8.16 20.44 -9.04
CA SER A 214 7.59 21.76 -9.33
C SER A 214 6.15 21.70 -9.88
N ALA A 215 5.49 20.55 -9.82
CA ALA A 215 4.32 20.27 -10.63
C ALA A 215 3.08 19.85 -9.82
N ASP A 216 2.93 20.37 -8.61
CA ASP A 216 1.71 20.09 -7.82
C ASP A 216 0.43 20.44 -8.60
N GLU A 217 0.45 21.49 -9.42
CA GLU A 217 -0.68 21.88 -10.24
C GLU A 217 -0.98 20.85 -11.34
N LYS A 218 0.04 20.35 -12.06
CA LYS A 218 -0.13 19.29 -13.05
C LYS A 218 -0.63 17.99 -12.40
N ILE A 219 -0.05 17.61 -11.26
CA ILE A 219 -0.50 16.44 -10.51
C ILE A 219 -1.96 16.60 -10.08
N LEU A 220 -2.32 17.77 -9.57
CA LEU A 220 -3.69 18.08 -9.17
C LEU A 220 -4.67 17.96 -10.34
N ASN A 221 -4.33 18.54 -11.50
CA ASN A 221 -5.17 18.48 -12.71
C ASN A 221 -5.30 17.04 -13.22
N ALA A 222 -4.21 16.28 -13.23
CA ALA A 222 -4.23 14.86 -13.61
C ALA A 222 -5.09 14.02 -12.63
N MET A 223 -5.00 14.26 -11.33
CA MET A 223 -5.84 13.59 -10.32
C MET A 223 -7.33 13.92 -10.51
N LYS A 224 -7.67 15.18 -10.81
CA LYS A 224 -9.05 15.61 -11.14
C LYS A 224 -9.55 14.90 -12.41
N LYS A 225 -8.72 14.79 -13.43
CA LYS A 225 -9.04 14.08 -14.67
C LYS A 225 -9.30 12.59 -14.42
N ILE A 226 -8.47 11.93 -13.63
CA ILE A 226 -8.67 10.52 -13.25
C ILE A 226 -9.97 10.37 -12.47
N LEU A 227 -10.23 11.22 -11.47
CA LEU A 227 -11.46 11.18 -10.68
C LEU A 227 -12.71 11.31 -11.57
N TYR A 228 -12.71 12.21 -12.54
CA TYR A 228 -13.82 12.40 -13.48
C TYR A 228 -14.16 11.12 -14.26
N HIS A 229 -13.15 10.34 -14.63
CA HIS A 229 -13.33 9.06 -15.32
C HIS A 229 -13.44 7.85 -14.40
N PHE A 230 -13.20 8.03 -13.10
CA PHE A 230 -13.20 6.91 -12.16
C PHE A 230 -14.59 6.28 -12.05
N LYS A 231 -14.64 4.95 -12.21
CA LYS A 231 -15.88 4.20 -12.14
C LYS A 231 -15.91 3.31 -10.90
N ILE A 232 -17.00 3.38 -10.15
CA ILE A 232 -17.24 2.49 -9.01
C ILE A 232 -17.96 1.25 -9.56
N ASP A 233 -17.23 0.15 -9.72
CA ASP A 233 -17.75 -1.13 -10.18
C ASP A 233 -17.97 -2.11 -9.02
N LYS A 234 -17.24 -1.92 -7.92
CA LYS A 234 -17.25 -2.78 -6.73
C LYS A 234 -17.24 -1.95 -5.46
N LEU A 235 -17.70 -2.53 -4.35
CA LEU A 235 -17.74 -1.85 -3.05
C LEU A 235 -16.36 -1.29 -2.61
N GLN A 236 -15.29 -2.02 -2.91
CA GLN A 236 -13.92 -1.57 -2.60
C GLN A 236 -13.51 -0.30 -3.37
N ASP A 237 -14.09 -0.04 -4.54
CA ASP A 237 -13.79 1.12 -5.36
C ASP A 237 -14.30 2.42 -4.69
N ILE A 238 -15.27 2.33 -3.76
CA ILE A 238 -15.73 3.46 -2.97
C ILE A 238 -14.60 4.01 -2.10
N LEU A 239 -13.81 3.14 -1.47
CA LEU A 239 -12.66 3.56 -0.66
C LEU A 239 -11.62 4.27 -1.53
N GLU A 240 -11.38 3.77 -2.73
CA GLU A 240 -10.45 4.40 -3.67
C GLU A 240 -10.99 5.74 -4.19
N TYR A 241 -12.28 5.82 -4.50
CA TYR A 241 -12.93 7.09 -4.87
C TYR A 241 -12.76 8.16 -3.79
N ILE A 242 -13.01 7.80 -2.53
CA ILE A 242 -12.80 8.70 -1.37
C ILE A 242 -11.31 9.05 -1.26
N HIS A 243 -10.42 8.07 -1.44
CA HIS A 243 -8.97 8.30 -1.43
C HIS A 243 -8.57 9.38 -2.45
N ILE A 244 -9.04 9.26 -3.70
CA ILE A 244 -8.71 10.22 -4.77
C ILE A 244 -9.26 11.62 -4.43
N LYS A 245 -10.51 11.73 -3.95
CA LYS A 245 -11.10 13.02 -3.53
C LYS A 245 -10.27 13.69 -2.43
N ILE A 246 -9.84 12.93 -1.43
CA ILE A 246 -9.01 13.45 -0.35
C ILE A 246 -7.60 13.80 -0.85
N ALA A 247 -7.03 13.00 -1.77
CA ALA A 247 -5.76 13.32 -2.41
C ALA A 247 -5.79 14.66 -3.13
N ILE A 248 -6.87 14.94 -3.87
CA ILE A 248 -7.09 16.22 -4.54
C ILE A 248 -7.12 17.37 -3.51
N LYS A 249 -7.91 17.25 -2.44
CA LYS A 249 -7.97 18.26 -1.38
C LYS A 249 -6.62 18.43 -0.69
N PHE A 250 -5.88 17.36 -0.47
CA PHE A 250 -4.53 17.42 0.10
C PHE A 250 -3.56 18.22 -0.78
N LEU A 251 -3.63 18.03 -2.10
CA LEU A 251 -2.85 18.80 -3.09
C LEU A 251 -3.30 20.26 -3.16
N GLU A 252 -4.61 20.55 -3.14
CA GLU A 252 -5.16 21.91 -3.08
C GLU A 252 -4.68 22.68 -1.84
N HIS A 253 -4.50 22.00 -0.72
CA HIS A 253 -3.87 22.54 0.49
C HIS A 253 -2.33 22.51 0.47
N LYS A 254 -1.71 22.38 -0.72
CA LYS A 254 -0.25 22.37 -0.91
C LYS A 254 0.47 21.38 0.02
N ARG A 255 -0.14 20.22 0.23
CA ARG A 255 0.36 19.13 1.10
C ARG A 255 0.58 19.51 2.58
N LYS A 256 0.01 20.63 3.05
CA LYS A 256 0.26 21.14 4.41
C LYS A 256 -0.75 20.69 5.45
N LYS A 257 -1.88 20.07 5.04
CA LYS A 257 -2.97 19.71 5.94
C LYS A 257 -3.47 18.29 5.69
N ASN A 258 -3.54 17.50 6.75
CA ASN A 258 -4.25 16.23 6.71
C ASN A 258 -5.77 16.49 6.72
N ILE A 259 -6.47 16.07 5.68
CA ILE A 259 -7.93 16.19 5.55
C ILE A 259 -8.64 15.24 6.53
N ILE A 260 -8.07 14.04 6.68
CA ILE A 260 -8.51 13.01 7.62
C ILE A 260 -7.35 12.65 8.54
N LYS A 261 -7.62 12.40 9.81
CA LYS A 261 -6.59 11.96 10.77
C LYS A 261 -5.97 10.64 10.35
N CYS A 262 -4.66 10.61 10.34
CA CYS A 262 -3.90 9.38 10.10
C CYS A 262 -4.07 8.39 11.24
N ASP A 263 -4.26 7.10 10.93
CA ASP A 263 -4.49 6.04 11.92
C ASP A 263 -3.37 4.99 11.98
N VAL A 264 -2.21 5.27 11.39
CA VAL A 264 -1.03 4.38 11.52
C VAL A 264 -0.66 4.17 13.00
N LEU A 265 -0.03 3.06 13.31
CA LEU A 265 0.24 2.53 14.65
C LEU A 265 -0.99 2.05 15.44
N ASN A 266 -2.21 2.42 15.05
CA ASN A 266 -3.41 1.78 15.58
C ASN A 266 -3.96 0.76 14.57
N SER A 267 -4.01 1.12 13.28
CA SER A 267 -4.53 0.24 12.22
C SER A 267 -3.44 -0.49 11.44
N SER A 268 -2.26 0.10 11.29
CA SER A 268 -1.18 -0.45 10.48
C SER A 268 0.22 -0.11 10.98
N ILE A 269 1.18 -0.96 10.64
CA ILE A 269 2.63 -0.76 10.79
C ILE A 269 3.34 -1.11 9.50
N HIS A 270 4.56 -0.60 9.34
CA HIS A 270 5.40 -0.84 8.18
C HIS A 270 6.75 -1.45 8.61
N ILE A 271 7.09 -2.60 8.05
CA ILE A 271 8.37 -3.28 8.27
C ILE A 271 9.22 -3.11 7.02
N MET A 272 10.43 -2.58 7.22
CA MET A 272 11.40 -2.35 6.15
C MET A 272 12.30 -3.58 5.93
N PRO A 273 12.99 -3.70 4.79
CA PRO A 273 13.84 -4.86 4.50
C PRO A 273 14.96 -5.08 5.53
N ASN A 274 15.50 -4.02 6.12
CA ASN A 274 16.52 -4.11 7.18
C ASN A 274 15.97 -4.48 8.57
N GLY A 275 14.66 -4.72 8.68
CA GLY A 275 13.97 -5.06 9.93
C GLY A 275 13.44 -3.86 10.72
N ASP A 276 13.68 -2.64 10.28
CA ASP A 276 13.12 -1.47 10.94
C ASP A 276 11.59 -1.49 10.90
N MET A 277 10.97 -1.31 12.05
CA MET A 277 9.55 -1.12 12.18
C MET A 277 9.24 0.37 12.26
N LYS A 278 8.44 0.85 11.31
CA LYS A 278 8.08 2.26 11.17
C LYS A 278 6.57 2.45 11.28
N PRO A 279 6.09 3.63 11.72
CA PRO A 279 4.68 4.00 11.60
C PRO A 279 4.24 4.07 10.14
N CYS A 280 5.03 4.77 9.34
CA CYS A 280 4.90 4.93 7.90
C CYS A 280 6.29 5.16 7.29
N MET A 281 6.37 5.26 5.97
CA MET A 281 7.65 5.36 5.27
C MET A 281 8.37 6.71 5.47
N PHE A 282 7.66 7.74 5.95
CA PHE A 282 8.19 9.09 6.15
C PHE A 282 8.64 9.36 7.59
N MET A 283 8.33 8.48 8.54
CA MET A 283 8.70 8.64 9.94
C MET A 283 9.87 7.74 10.32
N GLU A 284 10.57 8.13 11.37
CA GLU A 284 11.66 7.35 11.94
C GLU A 284 11.20 5.97 12.43
N SER A 285 12.14 5.03 12.46
CA SER A 285 11.93 3.71 13.03
C SER A 285 11.57 3.80 14.52
N ILE A 286 10.57 3.03 14.93
CA ILE A 286 10.16 2.90 16.34
C ILE A 286 10.78 1.69 17.03
N GLY A 287 11.48 0.84 16.29
CA GLY A 287 12.19 -0.34 16.76
C GLY A 287 12.64 -1.20 15.58
N ASN A 288 13.29 -2.33 15.86
CA ASN A 288 13.75 -3.25 14.82
C ASN A 288 13.36 -4.69 15.16
N ILE A 289 12.69 -5.38 14.24
CA ILE A 289 12.15 -6.73 14.46
C ILE A 289 13.22 -7.83 14.57
N LYS A 290 14.45 -7.53 14.21
CA LYS A 290 15.60 -8.41 14.43
C LYS A 290 16.03 -8.47 15.89
N LEU A 291 15.76 -7.37 16.62
CA LEU A 291 16.16 -7.20 18.03
C LEU A 291 15.04 -7.56 18.99
N GLU A 292 13.79 -7.22 18.63
CA GLU A 292 12.63 -7.38 19.48
C GLU A 292 11.41 -7.85 18.68
N ASN A 293 10.46 -8.55 19.33
CA ASN A 293 9.21 -8.87 18.64
C ASN A 293 8.30 -7.63 18.50
N ILE A 294 7.38 -7.70 17.53
CA ILE A 294 6.49 -6.59 17.19
C ILE A 294 5.66 -6.13 18.39
N GLN A 295 5.15 -7.05 19.22
CA GLN A 295 4.36 -6.72 20.41
C GLN A 295 5.16 -5.88 21.41
N LYS A 296 6.43 -6.22 21.63
CA LYS A 296 7.31 -5.46 22.53
C LYS A 296 7.58 -4.05 21.97
N ILE A 297 7.83 -3.93 20.68
CA ILE A 297 8.02 -2.63 20.03
C ILE A 297 6.75 -1.78 20.13
N LEU A 298 5.56 -2.37 19.91
CA LEU A 298 4.27 -1.67 20.02
C LEU A 298 4.00 -1.13 21.42
N ASN A 299 4.49 -1.82 22.46
CA ASN A 299 4.35 -1.43 23.87
C ASN A 299 5.47 -0.52 24.37
N SER A 300 6.41 -0.12 23.51
CA SER A 300 7.54 0.72 23.90
C SER A 300 7.13 2.18 24.12
N LYS A 301 7.91 2.89 24.96
CA LYS A 301 7.77 4.34 25.18
C LYS A 301 7.86 5.12 23.86
N LYS A 302 8.78 4.74 22.96
CA LYS A 302 8.96 5.36 21.66
C LYS A 302 7.69 5.26 20.79
N THR A 303 7.05 4.09 20.77
CA THR A 303 5.78 3.91 20.04
C THR A 303 4.68 4.79 20.63
N PHE A 304 4.58 4.89 21.96
CA PHE A 304 3.59 5.74 22.59
C PHE A 304 3.80 7.23 22.29
N GLU A 305 5.02 7.71 22.36
CA GLU A 305 5.40 9.09 22.00
C GLU A 305 5.09 9.38 20.53
N THR A 306 5.41 8.43 19.64
CA THR A 306 5.12 8.55 18.21
C THR A 306 3.62 8.60 17.91
N LYS A 307 2.81 7.76 18.59
CA LYS A 307 1.33 7.86 18.50
C LYS A 307 0.82 9.24 18.90
N LYS A 308 1.40 9.84 19.95
CA LYS A 308 1.05 11.19 20.40
C LYS A 308 1.39 12.26 19.37
N LEU A 309 2.57 12.16 18.73
CA LEU A 309 2.94 13.06 17.62
C LEU A 309 1.94 12.99 16.46
N ILE A 310 1.58 11.77 16.02
CA ILE A 310 0.63 11.54 14.92
C ILE A 310 -0.76 12.10 15.31
N LYS A 311 -1.23 11.83 16.52
CA LYS A 311 -2.53 12.33 17.04
C LYS A 311 -2.61 13.84 17.03
N ASN A 312 -1.50 14.54 17.32
CA ASN A 312 -1.38 16.00 17.35
C ASN A 312 -1.04 16.61 15.97
N ASP A 313 -1.07 15.81 14.92
CA ASP A 313 -0.74 16.24 13.55
C ASP A 313 0.71 16.73 13.36
N ASN A 314 1.62 16.32 14.26
CA ASN A 314 3.05 16.61 14.22
C ASN A 314 3.82 15.51 13.49
N CYS A 315 3.45 15.20 12.25
CA CYS A 315 4.09 14.21 11.40
C CYS A 315 4.35 14.81 10.02
N PRO A 316 5.24 14.22 9.20
CA PRO A 316 5.34 14.56 7.79
C PRO A 316 3.99 14.35 7.13
N LYS A 317 3.41 15.38 6.53
CA LYS A 317 2.10 15.29 5.91
C LYS A 317 2.18 14.41 4.67
N CYS A 318 1.28 13.44 4.56
CA CYS A 318 1.23 12.57 3.38
C CYS A 318 -0.20 12.07 3.11
N TRP A 319 -0.42 11.59 1.89
CA TRP A 319 -1.64 10.89 1.53
C TRP A 319 -1.31 9.75 0.57
N MET A 320 -1.07 8.56 1.10
CA MET A 320 -0.63 7.38 0.35
C MET A 320 -1.61 6.21 0.46
N ASN A 321 -1.80 5.48 -0.62
CA ASN A 321 -2.65 4.27 -0.67
C ASN A 321 -2.26 3.19 0.35
N CYS A 322 -1.00 3.18 0.79
CA CYS A 322 -0.56 2.22 1.81
C CYS A 322 -1.28 2.40 3.15
N TYR A 323 -1.65 3.65 3.50
CA TYR A 323 -2.16 4.02 4.82
C TYR A 323 -3.56 4.63 4.78
N SER A 324 -3.95 5.27 3.66
CA SER A 324 -5.20 6.01 3.54
C SER A 324 -6.47 5.15 3.69
N PRO A 325 -6.58 3.92 3.14
CA PRO A 325 -7.80 3.13 3.28
C PRO A 325 -8.18 2.88 4.75
N HIS A 326 -7.18 2.62 5.60
CA HIS A 326 -7.40 2.41 7.03
C HIS A 326 -7.80 3.71 7.73
N SER A 327 -7.14 4.82 7.39
CA SER A 327 -7.51 6.14 7.92
C SER A 327 -8.92 6.56 7.51
N ILE A 328 -9.35 6.24 6.27
CA ILE A 328 -10.72 6.44 5.79
C ILE A 328 -11.70 5.62 6.62
N MET A 329 -11.47 4.32 6.79
CA MET A 329 -12.35 3.43 7.55
C MET A 329 -12.41 3.77 9.04
N GLN A 330 -11.34 4.31 9.61
CA GLN A 330 -11.27 4.74 11.02
C GLN A 330 -11.85 6.14 11.28
N ASN A 331 -12.21 6.88 10.21
CA ASN A 331 -12.86 8.20 10.29
C ASN A 331 -14.14 8.23 9.43
N PRO A 332 -15.12 7.34 9.67
CA PRO A 332 -16.24 7.10 8.74
C PRO A 332 -17.08 8.36 8.48
N ILE A 333 -17.39 9.16 9.50
CA ILE A 333 -18.21 10.37 9.35
C ILE A 333 -17.54 11.37 8.40
N LYS A 334 -16.25 11.67 8.63
CA LYS A 334 -15.49 12.58 7.76
C LYS A 334 -15.30 12.02 6.36
N SER A 335 -15.17 10.71 6.24
CA SER A 335 -14.99 10.03 4.97
C SER A 335 -16.26 10.04 4.14
N ILE A 336 -17.40 9.77 4.75
CA ILE A 336 -18.72 9.85 4.10
C ILE A 336 -18.99 11.28 3.62
N TYR A 337 -18.67 12.29 4.45
CA TYR A 337 -18.78 13.70 4.06
C TYR A 337 -18.01 13.99 2.75
N GLN A 338 -16.86 13.33 2.51
CA GLN A 338 -16.11 13.51 1.28
C GLN A 338 -16.77 12.88 0.03
N LEU A 339 -17.78 12.01 0.18
CA LEU A 339 -18.53 11.50 -0.97
C LEU A 339 -19.40 12.58 -1.61
N PHE A 340 -19.92 13.49 -0.80
CA PHE A 340 -20.91 14.50 -1.23
C PHE A 340 -20.29 15.88 -1.49
N ASN A 341 -19.08 16.12 -1.01
CA ASN A 341 -18.34 17.37 -1.15
C ASN A 341 -16.97 17.15 -1.77
#